data_90f7392e3cc21037d59f9d3f1e6004a4
#
_entry.id   90f7392e3cc21037d59f9d3f1e6004a4
#
_cell.length_a   1.000
_cell.length_b   1.000
_cell.length_c   1.000
_cell.angle_alpha   90.00
_cell.angle_beta   90.00
_cell.angle_gamma   90.00
#
_symmetry.space_group_name_H-M   'P 1'
#
loop_
_entity.id
_entity.type
_entity.pdbx_description
1 polymer ?
#
loop_
_entity_poly.entity_id
_entity_poly.type
_entity_poly.pdbx_seq_one_letter_code
_entity_poly.pdbx_strand_id
1 'polypeptide(L)'
;MKKETTPLRLIYPQWQGGIVDHWMPDIPAEDSSRGYYLGAQLLNLLAPDSNQKTVEVPVSLDINDRATEKGISSRNVIVKQSKAALDILNENKPDRIIILGGECSVSVVPFTYLAARYPNDVAIVWID
;
A
#
# COMPACT_ATOMS: atom_id res chain seq x y z
N MET A 1 -33.05 -4.71 -3.73
CA MET A 1 -32.25 -3.73 -2.95
C MET A 1 -30.83 -3.72 -3.47
N LYS A 2 -30.31 -2.58 -3.89
CA LYS A 2 -28.88 -2.45 -4.16
C LYS A 2 -28.12 -2.59 -2.83
N LYS A 3 -27.22 -3.55 -2.76
CA LYS A 3 -26.35 -3.71 -1.58
C LYS A 3 -25.53 -2.42 -1.45
N GLU A 4 -25.62 -1.75 -0.32
CA GLU A 4 -24.83 -0.56 -0.05
C GLU A 4 -23.36 -0.92 -0.11
N THR A 5 -22.59 -0.26 -0.98
CA THR A 5 -21.16 -0.51 -1.13
C THR A 5 -20.38 0.30 -0.10
N THR A 6 -19.35 -0.28 0.47
CA THR A 6 -18.47 0.36 1.45
C THR A 6 -17.06 0.51 0.87
N PRO A 7 -16.85 1.43 -0.07
CA PRO A 7 -15.53 1.66 -0.66
C PRO A 7 -14.59 2.31 0.36
N LEU A 8 -13.31 1.93 0.31
CA LEU A 8 -12.25 2.52 1.11
C LEU A 8 -11.11 2.96 0.19
N ARG A 9 -10.59 4.15 0.39
CA ARG A 9 -9.35 4.62 -0.22
C ARG A 9 -8.21 4.50 0.78
N LEU A 10 -7.15 3.78 0.42
CA LEU A 10 -5.92 3.68 1.19
C LEU A 10 -4.83 4.54 0.53
N ILE A 11 -4.26 5.46 1.28
CA ILE A 11 -2.99 6.10 0.93
C ILE A 11 -1.90 5.22 1.54
N TYR A 12 -1.13 4.53 0.69
CA TYR A 12 -0.16 3.52 1.15
C TYR A 12 1.22 3.75 0.51
N PRO A 13 1.97 4.78 0.97
CA PRO A 13 3.21 5.23 0.34
C PRO A 13 4.43 4.35 0.67
N GLN A 14 4.27 3.03 0.74
CA GLN A 14 5.37 2.11 1.01
C GLN A 14 6.41 2.17 -0.11
N TRP A 15 7.66 2.30 0.24
CA TRP A 15 8.77 2.55 -0.68
C TRP A 15 9.89 1.50 -0.58
N GLN A 16 9.96 0.78 0.54
CA GLN A 16 11.07 -0.08 0.89
C GLN A 16 11.30 -1.21 -0.11
N GLY A 17 10.23 -1.79 -0.66
CA GLY A 17 10.32 -2.87 -1.65
C GLY A 17 10.70 -2.39 -3.06
N GLY A 18 10.58 -1.09 -3.34
CA GLY A 18 10.96 -0.51 -4.63
C GLY A 18 12.47 -0.39 -4.83
N ILE A 19 13.23 -0.33 -3.73
CA ILE A 19 14.71 -0.20 -3.72
C ILE A 19 15.28 0.73 -4.80
N VAL A 20 14.64 1.89 -5.00
CA VAL A 20 14.95 2.85 -6.09
C VAL A 20 16.40 3.30 -6.04
N ASP A 21 16.94 3.57 -4.87
CA ASP A 21 18.34 3.94 -4.65
C ASP A 21 19.35 2.85 -5.05
N HIS A 22 18.90 1.60 -5.18
CA HIS A 22 19.71 0.53 -5.74
C HIS A 22 19.71 0.54 -7.28
N TRP A 23 18.55 0.78 -7.88
CA TRP A 23 18.40 0.84 -9.35
C TRP A 23 18.86 2.16 -9.93
N MET A 24 18.73 3.25 -9.16
CA MET A 24 19.12 4.61 -9.50
C MET A 24 20.05 5.18 -8.42
N PRO A 25 21.36 4.85 -8.47
CA PRO A 25 22.31 5.23 -7.40
C PRO A 25 22.45 6.74 -7.17
N ASP A 26 22.06 7.55 -8.16
CA ASP A 26 22.06 9.01 -8.04
C ASP A 26 20.88 9.57 -7.23
N ILE A 27 19.91 8.70 -6.87
CA ILE A 27 18.76 9.07 -6.03
C ILE A 27 18.99 8.51 -4.62
N PRO A 28 19.25 9.37 -3.61
CA PRO A 28 19.40 8.92 -2.24
C PRO A 28 18.14 8.24 -1.69
N ALA A 29 18.31 7.33 -0.73
CA ALA A 29 17.18 6.64 -0.10
C ALA A 29 16.19 7.60 0.56
N GLU A 30 16.67 8.73 1.10
CA GLU A 30 15.83 9.79 1.67
C GLU A 30 14.90 10.42 0.63
N ASP A 31 15.41 10.68 -0.56
CA ASP A 31 14.63 11.27 -1.66
C ASP A 31 13.64 10.25 -2.19
N SER A 32 14.04 8.98 -2.28
CA SER A 32 13.17 7.87 -2.65
C SER A 32 11.99 7.75 -1.67
N SER A 33 12.24 7.70 -0.37
CA SER A 33 11.19 7.56 0.63
C SER A 33 10.21 8.74 0.61
N ARG A 34 10.73 9.97 0.52
CA ARG A 34 9.91 11.20 0.43
C ARG A 34 9.15 11.29 -0.89
N GLY A 35 9.76 10.84 -1.99
CA GLY A 35 9.14 10.81 -3.31
C GLY A 35 7.91 9.90 -3.35
N TYR A 36 7.99 8.71 -2.78
CA TYR A 36 6.83 7.81 -2.65
C TYR A 36 5.73 8.43 -1.77
N TYR A 37 6.12 9.02 -0.64
CA TYR A 37 5.16 9.68 0.24
C TYR A 37 4.44 10.84 -0.48
N LEU A 38 5.20 11.75 -1.07
CA LEU A 38 4.66 12.90 -1.79
C LEU A 38 3.80 12.46 -2.98
N GLY A 39 4.26 11.47 -3.75
CA GLY A 39 3.53 10.93 -4.89
C GLY A 39 2.16 10.39 -4.49
N ALA A 40 2.06 9.64 -3.40
CA ALA A 40 0.79 9.13 -2.89
C ALA A 40 -0.15 10.27 -2.45
N GLN A 41 0.37 11.32 -1.81
CA GLN A 41 -0.42 12.49 -1.43
C GLN A 41 -0.91 13.28 -2.65
N LEU A 42 -0.07 13.45 -3.67
CA LEU A 42 -0.46 14.08 -4.93
C LEU A 42 -1.53 13.28 -5.66
N LEU A 43 -1.41 11.96 -5.71
CA LEU A 43 -2.46 11.10 -6.27
C LEU A 43 -3.78 11.27 -5.52
N ASN A 44 -3.74 11.35 -4.20
CA ASN A 44 -4.96 11.59 -3.41
C ASN A 44 -5.57 12.96 -3.68
N LEU A 45 -4.75 13.99 -3.87
CA LEU A 45 -5.21 15.34 -4.19
C LEU A 45 -5.86 15.41 -5.59
N LEU A 46 -5.31 14.68 -6.56
CA LEU A 46 -5.78 14.67 -7.95
C LEU A 46 -6.91 13.66 -8.18
N ALA A 47 -7.05 12.67 -7.32
CA ALA A 47 -8.11 11.67 -7.47
C ALA A 47 -9.49 12.32 -7.29
N PRO A 48 -10.49 11.87 -8.07
CA PRO A 48 -11.84 12.40 -7.94
C PRO A 48 -12.34 12.31 -6.50
N ASP A 49 -12.95 13.38 -6.03
CA ASP A 49 -13.63 13.36 -4.74
C ASP A 49 -14.86 12.44 -4.84
N SER A 50 -14.97 11.54 -3.92
CA SER A 50 -16.07 10.59 -3.83
C SER A 50 -16.38 10.33 -2.35
N ASN A 51 -17.59 9.92 -2.05
CA ASN A 51 -18.06 9.75 -0.67
C ASN A 51 -17.38 8.57 0.09
N GLN A 52 -16.26 8.05 -0.41
CA GLN A 52 -15.54 6.99 0.29
C GLN A 52 -14.67 7.54 1.42
N LYS A 53 -14.55 6.76 2.48
CA LYS A 53 -13.58 7.00 3.54
C LYS A 53 -12.16 6.88 3.00
N THR A 54 -11.29 7.81 3.36
CA THR A 54 -9.86 7.77 3.04
C THR A 54 -9.07 7.56 4.33
N VAL A 55 -8.16 6.59 4.32
CA VAL A 55 -7.28 6.25 5.45
C VAL A 55 -5.86 6.12 4.95
N GLU A 56 -4.90 6.66 5.70
CA GLU A 56 -3.47 6.51 5.42
C GLU A 56 -2.91 5.34 6.21
N VAL A 57 -2.17 4.47 5.53
CA VAL A 57 -1.37 3.42 6.17
C VAL A 57 -0.10 4.05 6.72
N PRO A 58 0.23 3.87 8.00
CA PRO A 58 1.46 4.41 8.56
C PRO A 58 2.67 3.73 7.93
N VAL A 59 3.49 4.52 7.24
CA VAL A 59 4.71 4.08 6.56
C VAL A 59 5.90 4.81 7.15
N SER A 60 6.95 4.06 7.46
CA SER A 60 8.21 4.62 7.95
C SER A 60 8.99 5.27 6.82
N LEU A 61 9.45 6.49 7.04
CA LEU A 61 10.41 7.18 6.17
C LEU A 61 11.86 6.97 6.62
N ASP A 62 12.09 6.19 7.68
CA ASP A 62 13.42 5.85 8.16
C ASP A 62 14.15 4.98 7.13
N ILE A 63 15.34 5.42 6.76
CA ILE A 63 16.20 4.77 5.76
C ILE A 63 17.16 3.74 6.36
N ASN A 64 17.21 3.62 7.69
CA ASN A 64 18.23 2.80 8.37
C ASN A 64 17.78 1.35 8.59
N ASP A 65 16.49 1.08 8.73
CA ASP A 65 15.96 -0.27 8.94
C ASP A 65 15.71 -0.98 7.61
N ARG A 66 16.81 -1.45 7.00
CA ARG A 66 16.80 -2.07 5.67
C ARG A 66 17.37 -3.50 5.66
N ALA A 67 17.39 -4.16 6.81
CA ALA A 67 17.90 -5.51 6.93
C ALA A 67 17.16 -6.48 6.01
N THR A 68 17.92 -7.32 5.30
CA THR A 68 17.36 -8.38 4.49
C THR A 68 17.17 -9.64 5.33
N GLU A 69 15.93 -10.10 5.43
CA GLU A 69 15.59 -11.33 6.12
C GLU A 69 14.77 -12.25 5.21
N LYS A 70 15.12 -13.51 5.17
CA LYS A 70 14.46 -14.53 4.33
C LYS A 70 14.35 -14.10 2.86
N GLY A 71 15.36 -13.40 2.35
CA GLY A 71 15.43 -12.93 0.97
C GLY A 71 14.62 -11.66 0.68
N ILE A 72 14.02 -11.04 1.69
CA ILE A 72 13.22 -9.81 1.54
C ILE A 72 13.97 -8.64 2.19
N SER A 73 14.32 -7.65 1.38
CA SER A 73 14.91 -6.40 1.88
C SER A 73 13.88 -5.61 2.70
N SER A 74 14.32 -5.00 3.79
CA SER A 74 13.46 -4.23 4.72
C SER A 74 12.26 -5.03 5.26
N ARG A 75 12.40 -6.35 5.35
CA ARG A 75 11.30 -7.25 5.68
C ARG A 75 10.53 -6.85 6.93
N ASN A 76 11.21 -6.50 8.00
CA ASN A 76 10.58 -6.17 9.27
C ASN A 76 9.67 -4.94 9.16
N VAL A 77 10.12 -3.92 8.44
CA VAL A 77 9.35 -2.69 8.20
C VAL A 77 8.13 -3.01 7.34
N ILE A 78 8.33 -3.74 6.23
CA ILE A 78 7.25 -4.13 5.31
C ILE A 78 6.19 -4.95 6.04
N VAL A 79 6.58 -5.94 6.84
CA VAL A 79 5.64 -6.76 7.62
C VAL A 79 4.84 -5.91 8.62
N LYS A 80 5.50 -4.97 9.31
CA LYS A 80 4.82 -4.07 10.24
C LYS A 80 3.79 -3.17 9.53
N GLN A 81 4.15 -2.62 8.38
CA GLN A 81 3.27 -1.79 7.56
C GLN A 81 2.11 -2.60 6.97
N SER A 82 2.39 -3.81 6.49
CA SER A 82 1.37 -4.75 6.00
C SER A 82 0.36 -5.11 7.09
N LYS A 83 0.83 -5.33 8.32
CA LYS A 83 -0.06 -5.58 9.45
C LYS A 83 -0.96 -4.38 9.73
N ALA A 84 -0.41 -3.17 9.74
CA ALA A 84 -1.20 -1.95 9.93
C ALA A 84 -2.26 -1.78 8.82
N ALA A 85 -1.91 -2.06 7.57
CA ALA A 85 -2.86 -2.05 6.45
C ALA A 85 -3.99 -3.09 6.65
N LEU A 86 -3.64 -4.31 7.08
CA LEU A 86 -4.62 -5.35 7.35
C LEU A 86 -5.55 -4.98 8.50
N ASP A 87 -5.04 -4.39 9.57
CA ASP A 87 -5.84 -3.93 10.71
C ASP A 87 -6.86 -2.85 10.25
N ILE A 88 -6.43 -1.90 9.40
CA ILE A 88 -7.32 -0.90 8.79
C ILE A 88 -8.44 -1.58 7.97
N LEU A 89 -8.11 -2.58 7.15
CA LEU A 89 -9.10 -3.29 6.34
C LEU A 89 -10.08 -4.08 7.21
N ASN A 90 -9.60 -4.75 8.25
CA ASN A 90 -10.44 -5.51 9.17
C ASN A 90 -11.39 -4.62 9.99
N GLU A 91 -10.94 -3.42 10.36
CA GLU A 91 -11.75 -2.44 11.08
C GLU A 91 -12.86 -1.85 10.18
N ASN A 92 -12.49 -1.46 8.95
CA ASN A 92 -13.41 -0.77 8.04
C ASN A 92 -14.28 -1.71 7.21
N LYS A 93 -13.89 -2.96 7.05
CA LYS A 93 -14.61 -4.01 6.31
C LYS A 93 -15.08 -3.60 4.92
N PRO A 94 -14.22 -2.98 4.09
CA PRO A 94 -14.62 -2.51 2.79
C PRO A 94 -14.97 -3.67 1.85
N ASP A 95 -15.88 -3.42 0.91
CA ASP A 95 -16.16 -4.30 -0.22
C ASP A 95 -15.41 -3.89 -1.49
N ARG A 96 -14.88 -2.68 -1.52
CA ARG A 96 -14.02 -2.14 -2.58
C ARG A 96 -12.87 -1.37 -1.97
N ILE A 97 -11.69 -1.51 -2.56
CA ILE A 97 -10.48 -0.87 -2.07
C ILE A 97 -9.80 -0.16 -3.23
N ILE A 98 -9.49 1.12 -3.03
CA ILE A 98 -8.64 1.91 -3.93
C ILE A 98 -7.35 2.16 -3.18
N ILE A 99 -6.21 1.84 -3.80
CA ILE A 99 -4.90 2.07 -3.20
C ILE A 99 -4.18 3.15 -4.01
N LEU A 100 -3.69 4.15 -3.32
CA LEU A 100 -2.90 5.23 -3.91
C LEU A 100 -1.47 5.16 -3.38
N GLY A 101 -0.56 4.98 -4.30
CA GLY A 101 0.89 4.99 -4.07
C GLY A 101 1.48 3.66 -3.66
N GLY A 102 2.76 3.69 -3.46
CA GLY A 102 3.55 2.56 -3.02
C GLY A 102 4.11 1.70 -4.15
N GLU A 103 5.02 0.87 -3.78
CA GLU A 103 5.59 -0.14 -4.67
C GLU A 103 4.70 -1.40 -4.72
N CYS A 104 5.02 -2.34 -5.59
CA CYS A 104 4.15 -3.48 -5.91
C CYS A 104 3.65 -4.28 -4.70
N SER A 105 4.41 -4.39 -3.61
CA SER A 105 4.02 -5.20 -2.45
C SER A 105 2.84 -4.63 -1.65
N VAL A 106 2.45 -3.36 -1.86
CA VAL A 106 1.25 -2.79 -1.24
C VAL A 106 -0.04 -3.52 -1.64
N SER A 107 -0.02 -4.25 -2.75
CA SER A 107 -1.17 -5.04 -3.22
C SER A 107 -1.37 -6.36 -2.49
N VAL A 108 -0.35 -6.88 -1.81
CA VAL A 108 -0.41 -8.18 -1.12
C VAL A 108 -1.55 -8.22 -0.08
N VAL A 109 -1.63 -7.20 0.77
CA VAL A 109 -2.63 -7.16 1.85
C VAL A 109 -4.06 -7.04 1.32
N PRO A 110 -4.39 -6.09 0.43
CA PRO A 110 -5.73 -6.00 -0.15
C PRO A 110 -6.15 -7.25 -0.90
N PHE A 111 -5.26 -7.89 -1.66
CA PHE A 111 -5.56 -9.15 -2.33
C PHE A 111 -5.87 -10.27 -1.34
N THR A 112 -5.05 -10.40 -0.29
CA THR A 112 -5.28 -11.37 0.78
C THR A 112 -6.62 -11.13 1.48
N TYR A 113 -6.92 -9.88 1.82
CA TYR A 113 -8.18 -9.50 2.45
C TYR A 113 -9.39 -9.82 1.56
N LEU A 114 -9.35 -9.45 0.28
CA LEU A 114 -10.44 -9.70 -0.66
C LEU A 114 -10.61 -11.19 -0.95
N ALA A 115 -9.53 -11.96 -1.08
CA ALA A 115 -9.59 -13.40 -1.27
C ALA A 115 -10.22 -14.13 -0.06
N ALA A 116 -9.94 -13.67 1.14
CA ALA A 116 -10.59 -14.20 2.34
C ALA A 116 -12.08 -13.81 2.44
N ARG A 117 -12.43 -12.60 1.98
CA ARG A 117 -13.80 -12.11 1.98
C ARG A 117 -14.69 -12.74 0.91
N TYR A 118 -14.11 -13.07 -0.23
CA TYR A 118 -14.79 -13.63 -1.41
C TYR A 118 -14.12 -14.95 -1.83
N PRO A 119 -14.21 -16.00 -1.01
CA PRO A 119 -13.53 -17.27 -1.29
C PRO A 119 -14.01 -17.85 -2.63
N ASN A 120 -13.06 -18.25 -3.48
CA ASN A 120 -13.28 -18.78 -4.83
C ASN A 120 -13.94 -17.82 -5.84
N ASP A 121 -14.00 -16.53 -5.56
CA ASP A 121 -14.63 -15.50 -6.41
C ASP A 121 -13.70 -14.28 -6.61
N VAL A 122 -12.40 -14.51 -6.68
CA VAL A 122 -11.39 -13.47 -6.91
C VAL A 122 -10.49 -13.88 -8.04
N ALA A 123 -10.31 -12.98 -9.00
CA ALA A 123 -9.28 -13.06 -10.03
C ALA A 123 -8.34 -11.85 -9.91
N ILE A 124 -7.07 -12.05 -10.21
CA ILE A 124 -6.06 -10.97 -10.20
C ILE A 124 -5.66 -10.68 -11.63
N VAL A 125 -5.77 -9.41 -12.03
CA VAL A 125 -5.21 -8.90 -13.27
C VAL A 125 -4.04 -8.00 -12.90
N TRP A 126 -2.84 -8.35 -13.36
CA TRP A 126 -1.63 -7.58 -13.17
C TRP A 126 -1.30 -6.83 -14.45
N ILE A 127 -1.18 -5.52 -14.36
CA ILE A 127 -0.78 -4.66 -15.49
C ILE A 127 0.54 -4.01 -15.08
N ASP A 128 1.60 -4.34 -15.80
CA ASP A 128 2.95 -3.87 -15.54
C ASP A 128 3.47 -2.98 -16.69
#